data_790d0c9563c0dde314deec936c992590
#
_entry.id   790d0c9563c0dde314deec936c992590
#
_cell.length_a   1.000
_cell.length_b   1.000
_cell.length_c   1.000
_cell.angle_alpha   90.00
_cell.angle_beta   90.00
_cell.angle_gamma   90.00
#
_symmetry.space_group_name_H-M   'P 1'
#
loop_
_entity.id
_entity.type
_entity.pdbx_description
1 polymer ?
#
loop_
_entity_poly.entity_id
_entity_poly.type
_entity_poly.pdbx_seq_one_letter_code
_entity_poly.pdbx_strand_id
1 'polypeptide(L)'
;MSSRLRLGINIDHVATVRNARGGDHPCPIRAALAAMEAGAYGITAHLREDRRHIRDKDIERLKAEVALPLNLEMAATDEMLAIALRVKPHAVCLVPEKRTEITTEGGLDVVRLEHELTPFVRKLQDNGSRVSLFIDPVKEQVEAAKRTGARVVELHTGGYAEEFSSLRGASATKQSSLQSLDCFAALAMTAKLAHSLGLEVHAGHGLNYENVRPIAAIPEVVELNIGHFLMGEAMFVGMKEAIATMKKIILEARS
;
A
#
# COMPACT_ATOMS: atom_id res chain seq x y z
N MET A 1 -12.34 -14.04 -17.29
CA MET A 1 -11.67 -12.80 -17.70
C MET A 1 -10.76 -12.38 -16.56
N SER A 2 -9.43 -12.33 -16.75
CA SER A 2 -8.50 -11.85 -15.71
C SER A 2 -8.86 -10.40 -15.39
N SER A 3 -9.21 -10.09 -14.14
CA SER A 3 -9.46 -8.72 -13.71
C SER A 3 -8.16 -7.93 -13.90
N ARG A 4 -8.25 -6.76 -14.54
CA ARG A 4 -7.09 -5.90 -14.77
C ARG A 4 -6.49 -5.50 -13.42
N LEU A 5 -5.21 -5.82 -13.19
CA LEU A 5 -4.48 -5.44 -11.98
C LEU A 5 -4.42 -3.91 -11.86
N ARG A 6 -4.91 -3.36 -10.76
CA ARG A 6 -4.94 -1.93 -10.48
C ARG A 6 -3.59 -1.47 -9.91
N LEU A 7 -3.18 -0.25 -10.23
CA LEU A 7 -1.99 0.39 -9.68
C LEU A 7 -2.39 1.64 -8.89
N GLY A 8 -2.31 1.57 -7.57
CA GLY A 8 -2.38 2.68 -6.63
C GLY A 8 -1.01 3.34 -6.49
N ILE A 9 -0.97 4.65 -6.46
CA ILE A 9 0.27 5.44 -6.32
C ILE A 9 0.30 6.08 -4.94
N ASN A 10 1.24 5.63 -4.09
CA ASN A 10 1.50 6.32 -2.82
C ASN A 10 2.41 7.52 -3.06
N ILE A 11 1.96 8.70 -2.59
CA ILE A 11 2.61 10.00 -2.84
C ILE A 11 3.30 10.61 -1.62
N ASP A 12 3.45 9.87 -0.53
CA ASP A 12 3.98 10.36 0.75
C ASP A 12 5.35 11.00 0.61
N HIS A 13 6.23 10.41 -0.23
CA HIS A 13 7.60 10.92 -0.40
C HIS A 13 7.66 12.30 -1.08
N VAL A 14 6.64 12.70 -1.83
CA VAL A 14 6.52 14.08 -2.33
C VAL A 14 6.35 15.04 -1.14
N ALA A 15 5.51 14.68 -0.18
CA ALA A 15 5.33 15.46 1.04
C ALA A 15 6.58 15.44 1.94
N THR A 16 7.33 14.32 1.98
CA THR A 16 8.62 14.23 2.67
C THR A 16 9.62 15.25 2.11
N VAL A 17 9.77 15.32 0.78
CA VAL A 17 10.66 16.29 0.12
C VAL A 17 10.20 17.74 0.40
N ARG A 18 8.89 18.01 0.35
CA ARG A 18 8.32 19.31 0.74
C ARG A 18 8.71 19.69 2.17
N ASN A 19 8.50 18.77 3.09
CA ASN A 19 8.70 19.04 4.52
C ASN A 19 10.19 19.20 4.89
N ALA A 20 11.11 18.57 4.15
CA ALA A 20 12.56 18.74 4.33
C ALA A 20 13.02 20.20 4.16
N ARG A 21 12.27 21.02 3.40
CA ARG A 21 12.53 22.46 3.22
C ARG A 21 11.58 23.35 4.03
N GLY A 22 10.55 22.79 4.66
CA GLY A 22 9.56 23.54 5.45
C GLY A 22 8.62 24.44 4.65
N GLY A 23 8.56 24.28 3.31
CA GLY A 23 7.70 25.08 2.42
C GLY A 23 6.45 24.33 1.92
N ASP A 24 5.91 24.79 0.78
CA ASP A 24 4.72 24.22 0.12
C ASP A 24 5.06 23.46 -1.17
N HIS A 25 6.32 23.38 -1.54
CA HIS A 25 6.80 22.71 -2.73
C HIS A 25 7.78 21.58 -2.39
N PRO A 26 7.69 20.41 -3.08
CA PRO A 26 6.68 20.02 -4.07
C PRO A 26 5.30 19.75 -3.48
N CYS A 27 4.25 19.98 -4.25
CA CYS A 27 2.86 19.82 -3.79
C CYS A 27 2.34 18.39 -4.01
N PRO A 28 1.87 17.67 -2.98
CA PRO A 28 1.31 16.32 -3.11
C PRO A 28 0.09 16.24 -4.04
N ILE A 29 -0.74 17.29 -4.06
CA ILE A 29 -1.91 17.34 -4.94
C ILE A 29 -1.49 17.38 -6.42
N ARG A 30 -0.46 18.15 -6.75
CA ARG A 30 0.11 18.16 -8.09
C ARG A 30 0.68 16.81 -8.50
N ALA A 31 1.30 16.08 -7.56
CA ALA A 31 1.78 14.72 -7.80
C ALA A 31 0.61 13.76 -8.08
N ALA A 32 -0.47 13.84 -7.30
CA ALA A 32 -1.67 13.06 -7.51
C ALA A 32 -2.33 13.32 -8.87
N LEU A 33 -2.40 14.59 -9.31
CA LEU A 33 -2.91 14.95 -10.63
C LEU A 33 -2.00 14.41 -11.76
N ALA A 34 -0.68 14.47 -11.60
CA ALA A 34 0.26 13.88 -12.57
C ALA A 34 0.14 12.34 -12.62
N ALA A 35 -0.09 11.69 -11.48
CA ALA A 35 -0.36 10.26 -11.43
C ALA A 35 -1.69 9.90 -12.13
N MET A 36 -2.72 10.71 -11.94
CA MET A 36 -4.00 10.57 -12.64
C MET A 36 -3.83 10.66 -14.16
N GLU A 37 -3.09 11.66 -14.65
CA GLU A 37 -2.79 11.82 -16.07
C GLU A 37 -1.97 10.65 -16.64
N ALA A 38 -1.11 10.01 -15.82
CA ALA A 38 -0.38 8.80 -16.17
C ALA A 38 -1.26 7.53 -16.13
N GLY A 39 -2.53 7.66 -15.71
CA GLY A 39 -3.50 6.58 -15.64
C GLY A 39 -3.35 5.67 -14.43
N ALA A 40 -2.94 6.20 -13.28
CA ALA A 40 -3.07 5.53 -11.99
C ALA A 40 -4.54 5.16 -11.73
N TYR A 41 -4.77 4.10 -10.97
CA TYR A 41 -6.12 3.71 -10.55
C TYR A 41 -6.60 4.49 -9.33
N GLY A 42 -5.72 4.75 -8.39
CA GLY A 42 -6.00 5.45 -7.15
C GLY A 42 -4.77 6.15 -6.58
N ILE A 43 -4.99 6.96 -5.58
CA ILE A 43 -3.94 7.64 -4.82
C ILE A 43 -3.95 7.09 -3.40
N THR A 44 -2.78 6.69 -2.93
CA THR A 44 -2.55 6.32 -1.53
C THR A 44 -1.79 7.44 -0.84
N ALA A 45 -2.25 7.83 0.35
CA ALA A 45 -1.61 8.83 1.18
C ALA A 45 -1.72 8.42 2.66
N HIS A 46 -0.58 8.38 3.36
CA HIS A 46 -0.51 7.99 4.75
C HIS A 46 -0.49 9.22 5.65
N LEU A 47 -1.59 9.46 6.36
CA LEU A 47 -1.65 10.48 7.40
C LEU A 47 -1.17 9.87 8.72
N ARG A 48 0.13 9.99 8.99
CA ARG A 48 0.71 9.52 10.26
C ARG A 48 0.30 10.38 11.43
N GLU A 49 0.25 9.81 12.63
CA GLU A 49 -0.05 10.55 13.87
C GLU A 49 0.92 11.71 14.10
N ASP A 50 2.18 11.56 13.74
CA ASP A 50 3.22 12.60 13.88
C ASP A 50 3.29 13.61 12.71
N ARG A 51 2.47 13.45 11.67
CA ARG A 51 2.40 14.35 10.49
C ARG A 51 3.77 14.59 9.83
N ARG A 52 4.71 13.64 9.91
CA ARG A 52 6.07 13.82 9.36
C ARG A 52 6.13 14.08 7.85
N HIS A 53 5.11 13.70 7.09
CA HIS A 53 4.99 13.95 5.65
C HIS A 53 3.62 14.51 5.26
N ILE A 54 2.61 13.70 5.03
CA ILE A 54 1.24 14.13 4.71
C ILE A 54 0.63 14.88 5.90
N ARG A 55 -0.06 15.98 5.62
CA ARG A 55 -0.75 16.83 6.59
C ARG A 55 -2.27 16.69 6.42
N ASP A 56 -3.04 17.02 7.45
CA ASP A 56 -4.51 16.97 7.40
C ASP A 56 -5.07 17.72 6.19
N LYS A 57 -4.56 18.91 5.91
CA LYS A 57 -4.95 19.72 4.74
C LYS A 57 -4.66 19.04 3.40
N ASP A 58 -3.60 18.20 3.32
CA ASP A 58 -3.31 17.47 2.09
C ASP A 58 -4.40 16.43 1.83
N ILE A 59 -4.86 15.71 2.85
CA ILE A 59 -5.93 14.71 2.74
C ILE A 59 -7.25 15.36 2.32
N GLU A 60 -7.61 16.49 2.92
CA GLU A 60 -8.81 17.24 2.56
C GLU A 60 -8.76 17.69 1.09
N ARG A 61 -7.61 18.23 0.66
CA ARG A 61 -7.39 18.68 -0.72
C ARG A 61 -7.35 17.53 -1.72
N LEU A 62 -6.69 16.40 -1.39
CA LEU A 62 -6.72 15.21 -2.24
C LEU A 62 -8.15 14.73 -2.48
N LYS A 63 -8.96 14.68 -1.42
CA LYS A 63 -10.36 14.27 -1.53
C LYS A 63 -11.20 15.23 -2.36
N ALA A 64 -10.94 16.54 -2.26
CA ALA A 64 -11.74 17.57 -2.94
C ALA A 64 -11.30 17.84 -4.40
N GLU A 65 -10.00 17.77 -4.69
CA GLU A 65 -9.40 18.27 -5.93
C GLU A 65 -8.98 17.14 -6.90
N VAL A 66 -8.88 15.87 -6.44
CA VAL A 66 -8.41 14.77 -7.27
C VAL A 66 -9.55 13.78 -7.53
N ALA A 67 -9.86 13.53 -8.79
CA ALA A 67 -10.96 12.65 -9.19
C ALA A 67 -10.67 11.15 -9.03
N LEU A 68 -9.45 10.76 -8.65
CA LEU A 68 -9.11 9.36 -8.36
C LEU A 68 -9.59 8.94 -6.96
N PRO A 69 -9.89 7.63 -6.77
CA PRO A 69 -10.13 7.09 -5.44
C PRO A 69 -8.96 7.39 -4.48
N LEU A 70 -9.25 7.96 -3.32
CA LEU A 70 -8.30 8.16 -2.24
C LEU A 70 -8.31 6.94 -1.33
N ASN A 71 -7.16 6.28 -1.17
CA ASN A 71 -6.87 5.30 -0.13
C ASN A 71 -6.09 6.00 0.99
N LEU A 72 -6.74 6.19 2.14
CA LEU A 72 -6.13 6.81 3.32
C LEU A 72 -5.46 5.73 4.18
N GLU A 73 -4.13 5.75 4.27
CA GLU A 73 -3.43 4.94 5.26
C GLU A 73 -3.38 5.67 6.59
N MET A 74 -3.67 4.96 7.69
CA MET A 74 -3.72 5.54 9.02
C MET A 74 -3.58 4.49 10.12
N ALA A 75 -3.13 4.92 11.32
CA ALA A 75 -3.20 4.12 12.53
C ALA A 75 -4.66 3.94 13.00
N ALA A 76 -4.93 2.84 13.72
CA ALA A 76 -6.24 2.59 14.31
C ALA A 76 -6.40 3.35 15.64
N THR A 77 -6.44 4.68 15.60
CA THR A 77 -6.65 5.56 16.75
C THR A 77 -7.93 6.37 16.61
N ASP A 78 -8.49 6.83 17.73
CA ASP A 78 -9.73 7.62 17.73
C ASP A 78 -9.59 8.94 16.96
N GLU A 79 -8.42 9.58 17.01
CA GLU A 79 -8.11 10.78 16.22
C GLU A 79 -8.21 10.50 14.72
N MET A 80 -7.53 9.45 14.27
CA MET A 80 -7.52 9.07 12.84
C MET A 80 -8.91 8.62 12.38
N LEU A 81 -9.64 7.90 13.22
CA LEU A 81 -11.03 7.55 12.95
C LEU A 81 -11.90 8.80 12.73
N ALA A 82 -11.81 9.79 13.62
CA ALA A 82 -12.58 11.02 13.49
C ALA A 82 -12.27 11.77 12.18
N ILE A 83 -10.99 11.80 11.76
CA ILE A 83 -10.56 12.38 10.49
C ILE A 83 -11.14 11.60 9.31
N ALA A 84 -11.03 10.27 9.32
CA ALA A 84 -11.55 9.42 8.23
C ALA A 84 -13.08 9.55 8.10
N LEU A 85 -13.80 9.59 9.21
CA LEU A 85 -15.26 9.79 9.21
C LEU A 85 -15.68 11.15 8.64
N ARG A 86 -14.88 12.19 8.87
CA ARG A 86 -15.10 13.54 8.31
C ARG A 86 -14.77 13.62 6.83
N VAL A 87 -13.60 13.11 6.42
CA VAL A 87 -13.09 13.20 5.04
C VAL A 87 -13.82 12.24 4.09
N LYS A 88 -14.28 11.09 4.58
CA LYS A 88 -14.94 10.04 3.81
C LYS A 88 -14.10 9.61 2.60
N PRO A 89 -12.86 9.11 2.81
CA PRO A 89 -12.06 8.60 1.71
C PRO A 89 -12.75 7.39 1.07
N HIS A 90 -12.39 7.08 -0.18
CA HIS A 90 -12.92 5.91 -0.88
C HIS A 90 -12.51 4.60 -0.17
N ALA A 91 -11.27 4.54 0.30
CA ALA A 91 -10.75 3.42 1.05
C ALA A 91 -9.92 3.91 2.25
N VAL A 92 -9.84 3.08 3.27
CA VAL A 92 -8.96 3.24 4.42
C VAL A 92 -8.13 1.97 4.57
N CYS A 93 -6.81 2.12 4.66
CA CYS A 93 -5.91 1.05 5.02
C CYS A 93 -5.41 1.25 6.45
N LEU A 94 -5.73 0.33 7.34
CA LEU A 94 -5.21 0.37 8.71
C LEU A 94 -3.82 -0.24 8.73
N VAL A 95 -2.85 0.56 9.19
CA VAL A 95 -1.42 0.20 9.25
C VAL A 95 -0.88 0.33 10.66
N PRO A 96 0.16 -0.42 11.04
CA PRO A 96 0.84 -0.20 12.31
C PRO A 96 1.66 1.09 12.23
N GLU A 97 1.68 1.86 13.33
CA GLU A 97 2.56 3.00 13.50
C GLU A 97 3.32 2.89 14.80
N LYS A 98 4.64 2.89 14.72
CA LYS A 98 5.53 3.10 15.86
C LYS A 98 6.30 4.38 15.62
N ARG A 99 6.34 5.26 16.62
CA ARG A 99 6.98 6.59 16.51
C ARG A 99 8.48 6.53 16.19
N THR A 100 9.14 5.42 16.52
CA THR A 100 10.57 5.20 16.32
C THR A 100 10.91 4.67 14.93
N GLU A 101 9.96 4.16 14.16
CA GLU A 101 10.20 3.59 12.83
C GLU A 101 10.21 4.69 11.76
N ILE A 102 11.14 4.60 10.81
CA ILE A 102 11.22 5.49 9.66
C ILE A 102 10.13 5.15 8.65
N THR A 103 9.88 3.85 8.48
CA THR A 103 8.82 3.28 7.63
C THR A 103 8.05 2.23 8.41
N THR A 104 6.97 1.69 7.84
CA THR A 104 6.26 0.54 8.41
C THR A 104 7.08 -0.72 8.18
N GLU A 105 7.70 -1.26 9.24
CA GLU A 105 8.61 -2.41 9.19
C GLU A 105 7.92 -3.77 9.28
N GLY A 106 6.61 -3.83 9.30
CA GLY A 106 5.83 -5.07 9.38
C GLY A 106 4.35 -4.81 9.22
N GLY A 107 3.57 -5.88 9.12
CA GLY A 107 2.12 -5.82 9.08
C GLY A 107 1.49 -5.53 10.44
N LEU A 108 0.24 -5.11 10.42
CA LEU A 108 -0.59 -4.95 11.61
C LEU A 108 -0.86 -6.33 12.26
N ASP A 109 -0.63 -6.45 13.56
CA ASP A 109 -0.93 -7.67 14.31
C ASP A 109 -2.44 -7.77 14.60
N VAL A 110 -3.17 -8.21 13.58
CA VAL A 110 -4.64 -8.30 13.62
C VAL A 110 -5.10 -9.38 14.59
N VAL A 111 -4.32 -10.46 14.76
CA VAL A 111 -4.64 -11.53 15.71
C VAL A 111 -4.77 -10.96 17.13
N ARG A 112 -3.79 -10.13 17.53
CA ARG A 112 -3.78 -9.51 18.84
C ARG A 112 -4.83 -8.39 18.97
N LEU A 113 -5.06 -7.65 17.91
CA LEU A 113 -5.89 -6.43 17.91
C LEU A 113 -7.32 -6.66 17.40
N GLU A 114 -7.74 -7.91 17.15
CA GLU A 114 -9.04 -8.24 16.53
C GLU A 114 -10.22 -7.56 17.22
N HIS A 115 -10.24 -7.62 18.56
CA HIS A 115 -11.32 -7.02 19.36
C HIS A 115 -11.39 -5.49 19.22
N GLU A 116 -10.25 -4.82 19.12
CA GLU A 116 -10.16 -3.38 18.97
C GLU A 116 -10.46 -2.94 17.53
N LEU A 117 -9.97 -3.70 16.54
CA LEU A 117 -10.14 -3.38 15.12
C LEU A 117 -11.56 -3.58 14.61
N THR A 118 -12.28 -4.59 15.12
CA THR A 118 -13.64 -4.90 14.66
C THR A 118 -14.58 -3.68 14.69
N PRO A 119 -14.70 -2.92 15.80
CA PRO A 119 -15.54 -1.73 15.82
C PRO A 119 -15.03 -0.60 14.92
N PHE A 120 -13.70 -0.48 14.71
CA PHE A 120 -13.11 0.48 13.77
C PHE A 120 -13.52 0.17 12.34
N VAL A 121 -13.31 -1.08 11.92
CA VAL A 121 -13.68 -1.56 10.59
C VAL A 121 -15.14 -1.28 10.31
N ARG A 122 -16.02 -1.62 11.26
CA ARG A 122 -17.46 -1.39 11.13
C ARG A 122 -17.79 0.09 10.96
N LYS A 123 -17.31 0.97 11.84
CA LYS A 123 -17.58 2.42 11.77
C LYS A 123 -17.14 3.03 10.44
N LEU A 124 -15.97 2.64 9.93
CA LEU A 124 -15.45 3.11 8.64
C LEU A 124 -16.29 2.61 7.46
N GLN A 125 -16.71 1.35 7.49
CA GLN A 125 -17.56 0.78 6.43
C GLN A 125 -18.97 1.36 6.45
N ASP A 126 -19.56 1.57 7.63
CA ASP A 126 -20.88 2.21 7.77
C ASP A 126 -20.84 3.67 7.26
N ASN A 127 -19.69 4.33 7.31
CA ASN A 127 -19.45 5.67 6.75
C ASN A 127 -19.18 5.67 5.23
N GLY A 128 -19.12 4.48 4.59
CA GLY A 128 -18.97 4.32 3.14
C GLY A 128 -17.55 4.07 2.65
N SER A 129 -16.54 3.96 3.54
CA SER A 129 -15.17 3.63 3.14
C SER A 129 -14.97 2.12 3.02
N ARG A 130 -14.25 1.68 1.99
CA ARG A 130 -13.76 0.30 1.89
C ARG A 130 -12.55 0.15 2.82
N VAL A 131 -12.56 -0.83 3.72
CA VAL A 131 -11.49 -1.00 4.71
C VAL A 131 -10.58 -2.16 4.31
N SER A 132 -9.27 -1.90 4.28
CA SER A 132 -8.21 -2.88 4.20
C SER A 132 -7.36 -2.91 5.47
N LEU A 133 -6.76 -4.06 5.75
CA LEU A 133 -5.79 -4.23 6.82
C LEU A 133 -4.44 -4.58 6.18
N PHE A 134 -3.41 -3.80 6.48
CA PHE A 134 -2.04 -4.05 6.05
C PHE A 134 -1.41 -5.10 6.95
N ILE A 135 -1.18 -6.30 6.44
CA ILE A 135 -0.79 -7.47 7.24
C ILE A 135 0.42 -8.19 6.64
N ASP A 136 1.19 -8.85 7.48
CA ASP A 136 2.18 -9.80 7.01
C ASP A 136 1.50 -11.02 6.34
N PRO A 137 2.17 -11.65 5.34
CA PRO A 137 1.60 -12.78 4.59
C PRO A 137 1.59 -14.07 5.42
N VAL A 138 0.83 -14.06 6.50
CA VAL A 138 0.68 -15.15 7.47
C VAL A 138 -0.79 -15.54 7.57
N LYS A 139 -1.06 -16.84 7.56
CA LYS A 139 -2.42 -17.41 7.56
C LYS A 139 -3.29 -16.86 8.69
N GLU A 140 -2.75 -16.83 9.90
CA GLU A 140 -3.45 -16.40 11.11
C GLU A 140 -3.89 -14.93 11.03
N GLN A 141 -3.08 -14.07 10.40
CA GLN A 141 -3.42 -12.66 10.19
C GLN A 141 -4.58 -12.51 9.19
N VAL A 142 -4.59 -13.30 8.11
CA VAL A 142 -5.69 -13.28 7.13
C VAL A 142 -7.00 -13.76 7.75
N GLU A 143 -6.96 -14.85 8.52
CA GLU A 143 -8.14 -15.39 9.19
C GLU A 143 -8.70 -14.39 10.23
N ALA A 144 -7.82 -13.73 10.99
CA ALA A 144 -8.21 -12.67 11.92
C ALA A 144 -8.78 -11.46 11.17
N ALA A 145 -8.15 -11.01 10.08
CA ALA A 145 -8.67 -9.93 9.24
C ALA A 145 -10.10 -10.21 8.75
N LYS A 146 -10.36 -11.45 8.32
CA LYS A 146 -11.73 -11.86 7.93
C LYS A 146 -12.72 -11.71 9.08
N ARG A 147 -12.35 -12.09 10.31
CA ARG A 147 -13.25 -12.00 11.47
C ARG A 147 -13.55 -10.56 11.91
N THR A 148 -12.62 -9.60 11.65
CA THR A 148 -12.92 -8.17 11.90
C THR A 148 -14.02 -7.61 11.00
N GLY A 149 -14.39 -8.32 9.92
CA GLY A 149 -15.33 -7.85 8.91
C GLY A 149 -14.69 -6.96 7.83
N ALA A 150 -13.38 -6.79 7.80
CA ALA A 150 -12.69 -6.12 6.71
C ALA A 150 -12.97 -6.83 5.38
N ARG A 151 -13.05 -6.05 4.30
CA ARG A 151 -13.32 -6.60 2.96
C ARG A 151 -12.05 -6.82 2.15
N VAL A 152 -10.96 -6.22 2.56
CA VAL A 152 -9.69 -6.21 1.84
C VAL A 152 -8.55 -6.50 2.81
N VAL A 153 -7.54 -7.20 2.34
CA VAL A 153 -6.22 -7.27 2.98
C VAL A 153 -5.17 -6.74 2.01
N GLU A 154 -4.22 -5.98 2.53
CA GLU A 154 -3.02 -5.61 1.80
C GLU A 154 -1.84 -6.39 2.37
N LEU A 155 -1.26 -7.27 1.56
CA LEU A 155 -0.14 -8.11 1.95
C LEU A 155 1.16 -7.30 1.90
N HIS A 156 1.87 -7.28 3.02
CA HIS A 156 3.18 -6.66 3.15
C HIS A 156 4.22 -7.43 2.34
N THR A 157 4.80 -6.78 1.32
CA THR A 157 5.82 -7.40 0.44
C THR A 157 7.25 -7.02 0.80
N GLY A 158 7.48 -6.34 1.94
CA GLY A 158 8.81 -5.85 2.34
C GLY A 158 9.85 -6.96 2.50
N GLY A 159 9.53 -8.03 3.23
CA GLY A 159 10.43 -9.16 3.40
C GLY A 159 10.84 -9.81 2.06
N TYR A 160 9.88 -9.99 1.14
CA TYR A 160 10.16 -10.45 -0.22
C TYR A 160 11.09 -9.47 -0.97
N ALA A 161 10.85 -8.17 -0.87
CA ALA A 161 11.63 -7.16 -1.57
C ALA A 161 13.08 -7.07 -1.05
N GLU A 162 13.28 -7.22 0.26
CA GLU A 162 14.61 -7.24 0.90
C GLU A 162 15.40 -8.48 0.47
N GLU A 163 14.77 -9.65 0.50
CA GLU A 163 15.41 -10.88 0.05
C GLU A 163 15.76 -10.84 -1.44
N PHE A 164 14.85 -10.33 -2.28
CA PHE A 164 15.11 -10.15 -3.70
C PHE A 164 16.32 -9.24 -3.94
N SER A 165 16.47 -8.17 -3.16
CA SER A 165 17.62 -7.25 -3.24
C SER A 165 18.91 -7.90 -2.78
N SER A 166 18.87 -8.72 -1.73
CA SER A 166 20.04 -9.43 -1.19
C SER A 166 20.59 -10.49 -2.16
N LEU A 167 19.75 -11.10 -2.97
CA LEU A 167 20.16 -12.05 -4.01
C LEU A 167 20.97 -11.41 -5.15
N ARG A 168 20.82 -10.12 -5.39
CA ARG A 168 21.55 -9.36 -6.42
C ARG A 168 22.85 -8.75 -5.92
N GLY A 169 23.03 -8.61 -4.61
CA GLY A 169 24.31 -8.25 -3.98
C GLY A 169 25.33 -9.38 -4.13
N ALA A 170 26.59 -9.08 -4.31
CA ALA A 170 27.72 -9.87 -4.81
C ALA A 170 27.99 -11.28 -4.21
N SER A 171 27.09 -11.89 -3.45
CA SER A 171 27.23 -13.27 -2.97
C SER A 171 25.89 -13.97 -2.71
N ALA A 172 25.09 -14.19 -3.78
CA ALA A 172 23.93 -15.07 -3.66
C ALA A 172 24.39 -16.48 -3.30
N THR A 173 24.17 -16.90 -2.04
CA THR A 173 24.36 -18.28 -1.61
C THR A 173 23.12 -19.12 -1.96
N LYS A 174 23.26 -20.45 -2.06
CA LYS A 174 22.09 -21.35 -2.24
C LYS A 174 21.04 -21.12 -1.14
N GLN A 175 21.44 -20.69 0.03
CA GLN A 175 20.56 -20.45 1.18
C GLN A 175 19.71 -19.19 1.00
N SER A 176 20.27 -18.10 0.43
CA SER A 176 19.52 -16.88 0.12
C SER A 176 18.49 -17.09 -1.00
N SER A 177 18.78 -17.94 -2.00
CA SER A 177 17.83 -18.26 -3.06
C SER A 177 16.64 -19.11 -2.58
N LEU A 178 16.84 -19.99 -1.58
CA LEU A 178 15.76 -20.77 -0.96
C LEU A 178 14.84 -19.87 -0.13
N GLN A 179 15.38 -18.96 0.67
CA GLN A 179 14.59 -18.01 1.47
C GLN A 179 13.70 -17.10 0.61
N SER A 180 14.22 -16.57 -0.49
CA SER A 180 13.43 -15.74 -1.43
C SER A 180 12.27 -16.51 -2.07
N LEU A 181 12.45 -17.80 -2.35
CA LEU A 181 11.38 -18.67 -2.79
C LEU A 181 10.34 -18.89 -1.69
N ASP A 182 10.76 -18.94 -0.43
CA ASP A 182 9.87 -19.12 0.72
C ASP A 182 8.99 -17.89 0.96
N CYS A 183 9.53 -16.67 0.89
CA CYS A 183 8.74 -15.43 1.03
C CYS A 183 7.75 -15.24 -0.12
N PHE A 184 8.14 -15.52 -1.35
CA PHE A 184 7.22 -15.47 -2.49
C PHE A 184 6.11 -16.52 -2.36
N ALA A 185 6.47 -17.76 -1.98
CA ALA A 185 5.51 -18.84 -1.77
C ALA A 185 4.50 -18.48 -0.67
N ALA A 186 4.97 -17.90 0.45
CA ALA A 186 4.10 -17.43 1.53
C ALA A 186 3.11 -16.37 1.03
N LEU A 187 3.56 -15.39 0.26
CA LEU A 187 2.69 -14.37 -0.36
C LEU A 187 1.63 -15.00 -1.26
N ALA A 188 2.02 -15.91 -2.17
CA ALA A 188 1.10 -16.55 -3.10
C ALA A 188 0.08 -17.44 -2.37
N MET A 189 0.51 -18.22 -1.39
CA MET A 189 -0.38 -19.08 -0.58
C MET A 189 -1.36 -18.24 0.24
N THR A 190 -0.87 -17.16 0.84
CA THR A 190 -1.68 -16.26 1.67
C THR A 190 -2.69 -15.48 0.82
N ALA A 191 -2.30 -15.03 -0.38
CA ALA A 191 -3.21 -14.39 -1.33
C ALA A 191 -4.34 -15.33 -1.74
N LYS A 192 -4.03 -16.59 -2.04
CA LYS A 192 -5.01 -17.62 -2.37
C LYS A 192 -5.97 -17.91 -1.21
N LEU A 193 -5.45 -17.99 0.01
CA LEU A 193 -6.27 -18.17 1.21
C LEU A 193 -7.22 -16.97 1.39
N ALA A 194 -6.71 -15.75 1.36
CA ALA A 194 -7.50 -14.54 1.52
C ALA A 194 -8.65 -14.48 0.48
N HIS A 195 -8.32 -14.76 -0.78
CA HIS A 195 -9.32 -14.85 -1.85
C HIS A 195 -10.39 -15.92 -1.58
N SER A 196 -9.99 -17.12 -1.12
CA SER A 196 -10.92 -18.21 -0.79
C SER A 196 -11.87 -17.87 0.34
N LEU A 197 -11.46 -16.99 1.25
CA LEU A 197 -12.26 -16.44 2.34
C LEU A 197 -13.16 -15.26 1.89
N GLY A 198 -13.12 -14.90 0.60
CA GLY A 198 -13.90 -13.79 0.04
C GLY A 198 -13.34 -12.41 0.39
N LEU A 199 -12.04 -12.30 0.66
CA LEU A 199 -11.32 -11.04 0.81
C LEU A 199 -10.76 -10.61 -0.55
N GLU A 200 -10.82 -9.32 -0.85
CA GLU A 200 -10.05 -8.72 -1.93
C GLU A 200 -8.59 -8.60 -1.49
N VAL A 201 -7.64 -8.94 -2.38
CA VAL A 201 -6.22 -8.98 -2.04
C VAL A 201 -5.47 -7.88 -2.75
N HIS A 202 -4.85 -7.01 -1.97
CA HIS A 202 -3.87 -6.03 -2.42
C HIS A 202 -2.47 -6.46 -1.98
N ALA A 203 -1.44 -5.84 -2.55
CA ALA A 203 -0.05 -6.02 -2.11
C ALA A 203 0.73 -4.71 -2.28
N GLY A 204 1.69 -4.50 -1.40
CA GLY A 204 2.49 -3.28 -1.43
C GLY A 204 3.69 -3.32 -0.50
N HIS A 205 4.48 -2.27 -0.55
CA HIS A 205 5.72 -2.03 0.17
C HIS A 205 6.96 -2.72 -0.45
N GLY A 206 7.97 -1.92 -0.80
CA GLY A 206 9.25 -2.39 -1.31
C GLY A 206 9.28 -2.80 -2.78
N LEU A 207 8.15 -2.69 -3.51
CA LEU A 207 8.09 -3.07 -4.92
C LEU A 207 8.75 -2.04 -5.84
N ASN A 208 9.48 -2.55 -6.84
CA ASN A 208 10.19 -1.79 -7.87
C ASN A 208 10.06 -2.48 -9.25
N TYR A 209 10.72 -1.96 -10.30
CA TYR A 209 10.63 -2.53 -11.65
C TYR A 209 11.17 -3.95 -11.76
N GLU A 210 12.11 -4.33 -10.90
CA GLU A 210 12.80 -5.61 -10.96
C GLU A 210 12.04 -6.73 -10.26
N ASN A 211 11.42 -6.40 -9.09
CA ASN A 211 10.77 -7.39 -8.23
C ASN A 211 9.24 -7.46 -8.36
N VAL A 212 8.61 -6.52 -9.08
CA VAL A 212 7.14 -6.46 -9.14
C VAL A 212 6.52 -7.59 -9.98
N ARG A 213 7.22 -8.13 -11.00
CA ARG A 213 6.64 -9.12 -11.93
C ARG A 213 6.09 -10.37 -11.24
N PRO A 214 6.82 -11.05 -10.33
CA PRO A 214 6.28 -12.22 -9.65
C PRO A 214 5.02 -11.91 -8.85
N ILE A 215 5.00 -10.78 -8.13
CA ILE A 215 3.83 -10.37 -7.33
C ILE A 215 2.65 -10.01 -8.23
N ALA A 216 2.90 -9.29 -9.32
CA ALA A 216 1.88 -8.97 -10.31
C ALA A 216 1.30 -10.21 -11.00
N ALA A 217 2.04 -11.30 -11.11
CA ALA A 217 1.59 -12.55 -11.71
C ALA A 217 0.66 -13.39 -10.79
N ILE A 218 0.59 -13.08 -9.48
CA ILE A 218 -0.33 -13.78 -8.55
C ILE A 218 -1.78 -13.43 -8.93
N PRO A 219 -2.61 -14.40 -9.38
CA PRO A 219 -3.93 -14.10 -9.91
C PRO A 219 -4.89 -13.43 -8.93
N GLU A 220 -4.75 -13.77 -7.65
CA GLU A 220 -5.59 -13.29 -6.56
C GLU A 220 -5.30 -11.84 -6.16
N VAL A 221 -4.09 -11.33 -6.43
CA VAL A 221 -3.73 -9.93 -6.19
C VAL A 221 -4.37 -9.06 -7.26
N VAL A 222 -5.24 -8.14 -6.87
CA VAL A 222 -6.00 -7.28 -7.79
C VAL A 222 -5.60 -5.80 -7.74
N GLU A 223 -4.76 -5.41 -6.77
CA GLU A 223 -4.24 -4.05 -6.64
C GLU A 223 -2.82 -4.06 -6.07
N LEU A 224 -1.95 -3.21 -6.61
CA LEU A 224 -0.63 -2.94 -6.06
C LEU A 224 -0.55 -1.48 -5.63
N ASN A 225 -0.07 -1.22 -4.40
CA ASN A 225 0.19 0.12 -3.88
C ASN A 225 1.70 0.36 -3.82
N ILE A 226 2.20 1.28 -4.66
CA ILE A 226 3.64 1.51 -4.83
C ILE A 226 3.95 3.00 -4.65
N GLY A 227 4.90 3.32 -3.76
CA GLY A 227 5.24 4.69 -3.43
C GLY A 227 6.72 5.01 -3.59
N HIS A 228 7.54 4.58 -2.62
CA HIS A 228 8.93 4.99 -2.48
C HIS A 228 9.72 4.92 -3.80
N PHE A 229 9.71 3.76 -4.44
CA PHE A 229 10.43 3.56 -5.69
C PHE A 229 9.95 4.50 -6.80
N LEU A 230 8.63 4.61 -7.01
CA LEU A 230 8.08 5.44 -8.08
C LEU A 230 8.34 6.93 -7.86
N MET A 231 8.31 7.41 -6.62
CA MET A 231 8.63 8.80 -6.31
C MET A 231 10.11 9.08 -6.49
N GLY A 232 10.99 8.14 -6.13
CA GLY A 232 12.43 8.24 -6.38
C GLY A 232 12.74 8.25 -7.88
N GLU A 233 12.20 7.29 -8.63
CA GLU A 233 12.39 7.18 -10.08
C GLU A 233 11.86 8.42 -10.82
N ALA A 234 10.74 8.97 -10.37
CA ALA A 234 10.16 10.17 -10.93
C ALA A 234 11.07 11.42 -10.84
N MET A 235 12.04 11.44 -9.95
CA MET A 235 13.04 12.54 -9.88
C MET A 235 13.99 12.52 -11.09
N PHE A 236 14.17 11.38 -11.73
CA PHE A 236 15.07 11.21 -12.88
C PHE A 236 14.33 11.26 -14.21
N VAL A 237 13.19 10.55 -14.31
CA VAL A 237 12.49 10.38 -15.60
C VAL A 237 11.15 11.12 -15.67
N GLY A 238 10.72 11.71 -14.58
CA GLY A 238 9.39 12.32 -14.45
C GLY A 238 8.28 11.31 -14.07
N MET A 239 7.24 11.81 -13.42
CA MET A 239 6.14 11.00 -12.86
C MET A 239 5.42 10.15 -13.92
N LYS A 240 5.15 10.73 -15.09
CA LYS A 240 4.41 10.02 -16.14
C LYS A 240 5.16 8.82 -16.66
N GLU A 241 6.46 8.97 -16.93
CA GLU A 241 7.29 7.88 -17.43
C GLU A 241 7.48 6.78 -16.37
N ALA A 242 7.76 7.16 -15.12
CA ALA A 242 7.91 6.20 -14.03
C ALA A 242 6.65 5.32 -13.86
N ILE A 243 5.46 5.93 -13.87
CA ILE A 243 4.19 5.21 -13.76
C ILE A 243 3.90 4.38 -15.03
N ALA A 244 4.16 4.92 -16.21
CA ALA A 244 3.91 4.21 -17.48
C ALA A 244 4.77 2.94 -17.58
N THR A 245 6.05 3.03 -17.20
CA THR A 245 6.97 1.88 -17.15
C THR A 245 6.47 0.82 -16.18
N MET A 246 6.08 1.18 -14.95
CA MET A 246 5.52 0.23 -13.97
C MET A 246 4.26 -0.44 -14.51
N LYS A 247 3.33 0.32 -15.08
CA LYS A 247 2.10 -0.22 -15.68
C LYS A 247 2.39 -1.22 -16.80
N LYS A 248 3.37 -0.94 -17.65
CA LYS A 248 3.79 -1.85 -18.71
C LYS A 248 4.28 -3.18 -18.13
N ILE A 249 5.17 -3.14 -17.12
CA ILE A 249 5.69 -4.33 -16.45
C ILE A 249 4.57 -5.17 -15.83
N ILE A 250 3.63 -4.52 -15.13
CA ILE A 250 2.47 -5.16 -14.50
C ILE A 250 1.57 -5.81 -15.56
N LEU A 251 1.33 -5.14 -16.67
CA LEU A 251 0.49 -5.66 -17.76
C LEU A 251 1.11 -6.89 -18.44
N GLU A 252 2.42 -6.83 -18.71
CA GLU A 252 3.18 -7.95 -19.27
C GLU A 252 3.23 -9.17 -18.33
N ALA A 253 3.19 -8.97 -17.01
CA ALA A 253 3.15 -10.05 -16.03
C ALA A 253 1.79 -10.78 -16.00
N ARG A 254 0.74 -10.19 -16.58
CA ARG A 254 -0.64 -10.72 -16.63
C ARG A 254 -1.05 -11.23 -18.01
N SER A 255 -0.19 -11.03 -19.02
CA SER A 255 -0.40 -11.56 -20.39
C SER A 255 0.08 -12.99 -20.50
#